data_e1c6925dcc1318bb478e0f6dc0077919
#
_entry.id   e1c6925dcc1318bb478e0f6dc0077919
#
_cell.length_a   1.000
_cell.length_b   1.000
_cell.length_c   1.000
_cell.angle_alpha   90.00
_cell.angle_beta   90.00
_cell.angle_gamma   90.00
#
_symmetry.space_group_name_H-M   'P 1'
#
loop_
_entity.id
_entity.type
_entity.pdbx_description
1 polymer ?
#
loop_
_entity_poly.entity_id
_entity_poly.type
_entity_poly.pdbx_seq_one_letter_code
_entity_poly.pdbx_strand_id
1 'polypeptide(L)'
;MARVEGEVTIQRPVEEVFDFVADEGTEPRYSPRMVDARLISDAPIGLGTRFRAELKTIRGTMPMTIECTGFERPRRLASATHSAMMDAVGALTF
;
A
#
# COMPACT_ATOMS: atom_id res chain seq x y z
N MET A 1 -7.75 18.30 1.63
CA MET A 1 -7.14 17.04 1.18
C MET A 1 -7.88 16.51 -0.05
N ALA A 2 -7.15 16.16 -1.07
CA ALA A 2 -7.76 15.60 -2.27
C ALA A 2 -8.24 14.16 -2.02
N ARG A 3 -9.36 13.81 -2.62
CA ARG A 3 -9.89 12.45 -2.57
C ARG A 3 -9.93 11.87 -3.97
N VAL A 4 -9.41 10.66 -4.12
CA VAL A 4 -9.44 9.94 -5.38
C VAL A 4 -10.21 8.65 -5.17
N GLU A 5 -11.15 8.37 -6.06
CA GLU A 5 -11.92 7.14 -6.05
C GLU A 5 -11.76 6.44 -7.39
N GLY A 6 -11.73 5.13 -7.36
CA GLY A 6 -11.66 4.32 -8.56
C GLY A 6 -12.17 2.92 -8.29
N GLU A 7 -12.53 2.24 -9.36
CA GLU A 7 -13.03 0.87 -9.28
C GLU A 7 -12.41 0.05 -10.40
N VAL A 8 -12.04 -1.19 -10.08
CA VAL A 8 -11.52 -2.14 -11.05
C VAL A 8 -12.05 -3.53 -10.73
N THR A 9 -12.39 -4.28 -11.77
CA THR A 9 -12.82 -5.67 -11.63
C THR A 9 -11.69 -6.61 -12.01
N ILE A 10 -11.36 -7.55 -11.11
CA ILE A 10 -10.30 -8.52 -11.32
C ILE A 10 -10.88 -9.92 -11.24
N GLN A 11 -10.61 -10.74 -12.27
CA GLN A 11 -11.12 -12.11 -12.34
C GLN A 11 -10.21 -13.09 -11.59
N ARG A 12 -10.13 -12.92 -10.28
CA ARG A 12 -9.38 -13.77 -9.35
C ARG A 12 -10.15 -13.90 -8.04
N PRO A 13 -9.94 -14.95 -7.26
CA PRO A 13 -10.54 -15.05 -5.93
C PRO A 13 -10.19 -13.82 -5.09
N VAL A 14 -11.17 -13.29 -4.36
CA VAL A 14 -11.00 -12.05 -3.59
C VAL A 14 -9.88 -12.17 -2.54
N GLU A 15 -9.71 -13.34 -1.94
CA GLU A 15 -8.65 -13.59 -0.97
C GLU A 15 -7.27 -13.45 -1.60
N GLU A 16 -7.11 -13.96 -2.81
CA GLU A 16 -5.85 -13.89 -3.55
C GLU A 16 -5.52 -12.44 -3.90
N VAL A 17 -6.50 -11.68 -4.38
CA VAL A 17 -6.32 -10.26 -4.71
C VAL A 17 -5.99 -9.46 -3.45
N PHE A 18 -6.72 -9.69 -2.36
CA PHE A 18 -6.47 -9.01 -1.09
C PHE A 18 -5.05 -9.27 -0.59
N ASP A 19 -4.62 -10.52 -0.54
CA ASP A 19 -3.29 -10.88 -0.03
C ASP A 19 -2.18 -10.26 -0.89
N PHE A 20 -2.36 -10.22 -2.20
CA PHE A 20 -1.39 -9.61 -3.11
C PHE A 20 -1.27 -8.09 -2.85
N VAL A 21 -2.40 -7.40 -2.72
CA VAL A 21 -2.41 -5.95 -2.49
C VAL A 21 -1.97 -5.60 -1.07
N ALA A 22 -2.32 -6.41 -0.07
CA ALA A 22 -1.93 -6.17 1.32
C ALA A 22 -0.41 -6.24 1.51
N ASP A 23 0.29 -7.03 0.72
CA ASP A 23 1.74 -7.08 0.73
C ASP A 23 2.30 -5.94 -0.13
N GLU A 24 2.60 -4.80 0.49
CA GLU A 24 3.16 -3.64 -0.21
C GLU A 24 4.50 -3.94 -0.89
N GLY A 25 5.17 -5.02 -0.51
CA GLY A 25 6.38 -5.48 -1.17
C GLY A 25 6.14 -5.89 -2.63
N THR A 26 4.90 -6.17 -3.01
CA THR A 26 4.53 -6.48 -4.40
C THR A 26 4.24 -5.24 -5.23
N GLU A 27 4.05 -4.07 -4.61
CA GLU A 27 3.61 -2.86 -5.28
C GLU A 27 4.54 -2.40 -6.42
N PRO A 28 5.88 -2.51 -6.32
CA PRO A 28 6.75 -2.16 -7.44
C PRO A 28 6.47 -2.95 -8.73
N ARG A 29 5.77 -4.07 -8.62
CA ARG A 29 5.45 -4.92 -9.78
C ARG A 29 4.31 -4.35 -10.62
N TYR A 30 3.46 -3.50 -10.04
CA TYR A 30 2.32 -2.91 -10.76
C TYR A 30 2.24 -1.39 -10.64
N SER A 31 3.05 -0.75 -9.82
CA SER A 31 3.09 0.70 -9.67
C SER A 31 4.42 1.22 -10.25
N PRO A 32 4.40 1.84 -11.44
CA PRO A 32 5.65 2.24 -12.10
C PRO A 32 6.43 3.33 -11.36
N ARG A 33 5.80 4.05 -10.46
CA ARG A 33 6.47 5.08 -9.66
C ARG A 33 7.09 4.53 -8.37
N MET A 34 6.69 3.35 -7.95
CA MET A 34 7.23 2.69 -6.77
C MET A 34 8.51 1.95 -7.17
N VAL A 35 9.65 2.43 -6.71
CA VAL A 35 10.96 1.86 -7.05
C VAL A 35 11.30 0.67 -6.17
N ASP A 36 10.94 0.78 -4.88
CA ASP A 36 11.23 -0.26 -3.89
C ASP A 36 10.17 -0.24 -2.80
N ALA A 37 9.90 -1.40 -2.23
CA ALA A 37 9.03 -1.53 -1.06
C ALA A 37 9.44 -2.76 -0.27
N ARG A 38 9.58 -2.63 1.05
CA ARG A 38 10.00 -3.73 1.92
C ARG A 38 9.28 -3.70 3.26
N LEU A 39 9.02 -4.85 3.80
CA LEU A 39 8.45 -5.02 5.14
C LEU A 39 9.49 -4.65 6.19
N ILE A 40 9.14 -3.77 7.12
CA ILE A 40 10.03 -3.34 8.21
C ILE A 40 9.50 -3.68 9.60
N SER A 41 8.27 -4.19 9.70
CA SER A 41 7.71 -4.70 10.94
C SER A 41 7.68 -6.22 10.93
N ASP A 42 7.28 -6.82 12.03
CA ASP A 42 7.19 -8.27 12.13
C ASP A 42 6.07 -8.83 11.25
N ALA A 43 6.29 -10.02 10.71
CA ALA A 43 5.25 -10.78 10.03
C ALA A 43 4.37 -11.48 11.08
N PRO A 44 3.13 -11.85 10.72
CA PRO A 44 2.48 -11.73 9.43
C PRO A 44 1.91 -10.33 9.17
N ILE A 45 1.57 -10.08 7.90
CA ILE A 45 0.95 -8.83 7.49
C ILE A 45 -0.44 -8.71 8.09
N GLY A 46 -0.73 -7.57 8.70
CA GLY A 46 -2.01 -7.29 9.34
C GLY A 46 -2.06 -5.87 9.87
N LEU A 47 -2.93 -5.64 10.83
CA LEU A 47 -3.04 -4.32 11.46
C LEU A 47 -1.72 -3.93 12.13
N GLY A 48 -1.26 -2.70 11.88
CA GLY A 48 -0.01 -2.19 12.42
C GLY A 48 1.23 -2.55 11.61
N THR A 49 1.10 -3.37 10.57
CA THR A 49 2.20 -3.71 9.67
C THR A 49 2.73 -2.45 9.00
N ARG A 50 4.06 -2.32 8.94
CA ARG A 50 4.73 -1.19 8.30
C ARG A 50 5.65 -1.64 7.19
N PHE A 51 5.66 -0.81 6.13
CA PHE A 51 6.54 -0.99 4.98
C PHE A 51 7.32 0.30 4.76
N ARG A 52 8.56 0.16 4.32
CA ARG A 52 9.32 1.27 3.82
C ARG A 52 9.33 1.20 2.30
N ALA A 53 9.02 2.30 1.66
CA ALA A 53 8.95 2.38 0.21
C ALA A 53 9.72 3.58 -0.32
N GLU A 54 10.10 3.52 -1.59
CA GLU A 54 10.73 4.64 -2.30
C GLU A 54 9.93 4.93 -3.56
N LEU A 55 9.47 6.16 -3.67
CA LEU A 55 8.71 6.63 -4.81
C LEU A 55 9.58 7.46 -5.72
N LYS A 56 9.50 7.21 -7.03
CA LYS A 56 10.24 7.98 -8.02
C LYS A 56 9.65 9.38 -8.15
N THR A 57 10.51 10.38 -8.09
CA THR A 57 10.15 11.80 -8.26
C THR A 57 11.01 12.43 -9.35
N ILE A 58 10.71 13.68 -9.69
CA ILE A 58 11.49 14.43 -10.68
C ILE A 58 12.96 14.57 -10.27
N ARG A 59 13.23 14.63 -8.97
CA ARG A 59 14.58 14.85 -8.42
C ARG A 59 15.27 13.59 -7.91
N GLY A 60 14.70 12.42 -8.16
CA GLY A 60 15.23 11.16 -7.64
C GLY A 60 14.15 10.32 -6.97
N THR A 61 14.43 9.84 -5.77
CA THR A 61 13.45 9.03 -5.03
C THR A 61 13.10 9.70 -3.71
N MET A 62 11.88 9.46 -3.23
CA MET A 62 11.39 9.96 -1.96
C MET A 62 11.06 8.76 -1.07
N PRO A 63 11.72 8.62 0.10
CA PRO A 63 11.38 7.57 1.04
C PRO A 63 10.06 7.87 1.73
N MET A 64 9.30 6.82 1.99
CA MET A 64 8.04 6.93 2.73
C MET A 64 7.80 5.68 3.55
N THR A 65 6.98 5.82 4.60
CA THR A 65 6.56 4.71 5.44
C THR A 65 5.06 4.50 5.25
N ILE A 66 4.66 3.27 5.03
CA ILE A 66 3.26 2.88 4.87
C ILE A 66 2.89 2.00 6.05
N GLU A 67 1.84 2.37 6.78
CA GLU A 67 1.34 1.59 7.90
C GLU A 67 -0.07 1.09 7.60
N CYS A 68 -0.32 -0.18 7.87
CA CYS A 68 -1.66 -0.75 7.77
C CYS A 68 -2.49 -0.31 8.96
N THR A 69 -3.50 0.52 8.73
CA THR A 69 -4.37 1.06 9.77
C THR A 69 -5.72 0.36 9.86
N GLY A 70 -6.07 -0.45 8.88
CA GLY A 70 -7.28 -1.27 8.87
C GLY A 70 -7.04 -2.54 8.07
N PHE A 71 -7.40 -3.67 8.65
CA PHE A 71 -7.17 -4.97 8.04
C PHE A 71 -8.37 -5.87 8.31
N GLU A 72 -9.23 -6.00 7.31
CA GLU A 72 -10.43 -6.84 7.38
C GLU A 72 -10.43 -7.78 6.17
N ARG A 73 -9.63 -8.82 6.28
CA ARG A 73 -9.47 -9.80 5.20
C ARG A 73 -10.77 -10.58 4.97
N PRO A 74 -11.21 -10.75 3.73
CA PRO A 74 -10.63 -10.24 2.47
C PRO A 74 -11.37 -9.00 1.94
N ARG A 75 -11.98 -8.18 2.78
CA ARG A 75 -12.96 -7.16 2.39
C ARG A 75 -12.41 -5.75 2.36
N ARG A 76 -11.59 -5.40 3.32
CA ARG A 76 -11.15 -4.02 3.47
C ARG A 76 -9.71 -3.93 3.92
N LEU A 77 -8.98 -3.03 3.29
CA LEU A 77 -7.60 -2.72 3.63
C LEU A 77 -7.45 -1.20 3.72
N ALA A 78 -6.92 -0.71 4.82
CA ALA A 78 -6.67 0.71 5.00
C ALA A 78 -5.21 0.94 5.34
N SER A 79 -4.67 2.08 4.92
CA SER A 79 -3.27 2.42 5.17
C SER A 79 -3.08 3.91 5.37
N ALA A 80 -2.01 4.26 6.06
CA ALA A 80 -1.53 5.63 6.20
C ALA A 80 -0.09 5.67 5.69
N THR A 81 0.20 6.65 4.84
CA THR A 81 1.52 6.84 4.24
C THR A 81 2.12 8.14 4.76
N HIS A 82 3.35 8.07 5.23
CA HIS A 82 4.07 9.21 5.76
C HIS A 82 5.37 9.44 5.00
N SER A 83 5.59 10.67 4.58
CA SER A 83 6.83 11.08 3.94
C SER A 83 7.22 12.47 4.43
N ALA A 84 8.43 12.94 4.04
CA ALA A 84 8.88 14.27 4.40
C ALA A 84 8.04 15.39 3.79
N MET A 85 7.32 15.12 2.70
CA MET A 85 6.58 16.11 1.94
C MET A 85 5.08 16.02 2.10
N MET A 86 4.56 14.84 2.49
CA MET A 86 3.10 14.67 2.62
C MET A 86 2.74 13.47 3.48
N ASP A 87 1.54 13.53 4.03
CA ASP A 87 0.87 12.41 4.67
C ASP A 87 -0.40 12.09 3.86
N ALA A 88 -0.70 10.83 3.72
CA ALA A 88 -1.88 10.38 2.99
C ALA A 88 -2.53 9.21 3.72
N VAL A 89 -3.84 9.10 3.61
CA VAL A 89 -4.60 7.96 4.12
C VAL A 89 -5.48 7.43 3.00
N GLY A 90 -5.69 6.13 3.01
CA GLY A 90 -6.53 5.52 2.00
C GLY A 90 -7.11 4.20 2.47
N ALA A 91 -8.11 3.73 1.76
CA ALA A 91 -8.72 2.45 2.01
C ALA A 91 -9.18 1.82 0.70
N LEU A 92 -9.14 0.50 0.65
CA LEU A 92 -9.62 -0.30 -0.46
C LEU A 92 -10.66 -1.28 0.05
N THR A 93 -11.71 -1.44 -0.71
CA THR A 93 -12.71 -2.48 -0.48
C THR A 93 -12.66 -3.49 -1.63
N PHE A 94 -12.84 -4.73 -1.26
CA PHE A 94 -12.69 -5.85 -2.20
C PHE A 94 -13.98 -6.62 -2.38
#